data_4f1548e307027cd68cae8cb593fa977f
#
_entry.id   4f1548e307027cd68cae8cb593fa977f
#
_cell.length_a   1.000
_cell.length_b   1.000
_cell.length_c   1.000
_cell.angle_alpha   90.00
_cell.angle_beta   90.00
_cell.angle_gamma   90.00
#
_symmetry.space_group_name_H-M   'P 1'
#
loop_
_entity.id
_entity.type
_entity.pdbx_description
1 polymer ?
#
loop_
_entity_poly.entity_id
_entity_poly.type
_entity_poly.pdbx_seq_one_letter_code
_entity_poly.pdbx_strand_id
1 'polypeptide(L)'
;MNAAQFGRYFLEFALLYPGAYLCLAPLREHLTAPRRTFGIAAGLVTVICVVCAGVCSVLEVPSNYFLLPILIVAFWLLRWRAAPGVSVTQTAFLFAVAAVMLAVCSLLAAVLNARAETGNHEAVSLASTAVIALALSVVLSTIFTFTAVRWSAWLLGEYHGEAFWQSAWPLPAIYAAFLIFCMPRDSAIILINRIMIIAVLAVSISLLGIFLLLYEMYRVAMEYTRNTRLDRENQLLAVESRRYMELRAYMDQTRSLRHDFRQHLHVISGLTEAGELEELKSYLRQYEDELNDARPTLCANPAVDALAGHYDSDARQKGIPVEWKLELPKR
;
A
#
# COMPACT_ATOMS: atom_id res chain seq x y z
N MET A 1 19.44 -46.64 7.88
CA MET A 1 18.72 -45.56 7.12
C MET A 1 17.89 -46.28 6.06
N ASN A 2 16.60 -46.25 6.19
CA ASN A 2 15.70 -46.92 5.22
C ASN A 2 15.47 -45.92 4.06
N ALA A 3 15.92 -46.27 2.85
CA ALA A 3 15.84 -45.37 1.68
C ALA A 3 14.40 -44.85 1.43
N ALA A 4 13.40 -45.67 1.72
CA ALA A 4 11.99 -45.29 1.59
C ALA A 4 11.58 -44.23 2.61
N GLN A 5 12.06 -44.31 3.85
CA GLN A 5 11.80 -43.32 4.90
C GLN A 5 12.51 -41.96 4.59
N PHE A 6 13.75 -42.02 4.13
CA PHE A 6 14.46 -40.85 3.69
C PHE A 6 13.73 -40.16 2.53
N GLY A 7 13.31 -40.88 1.50
CA GLY A 7 12.58 -40.35 0.37
C GLY A 7 11.26 -39.68 0.78
N ARG A 8 10.54 -40.24 1.75
CA ARG A 8 9.33 -39.67 2.30
C ARG A 8 9.60 -38.31 2.98
N TYR A 9 10.54 -38.26 3.92
CA TYR A 9 10.87 -37.02 4.61
C TYR A 9 11.39 -35.95 3.63
N PHE A 10 12.15 -36.33 2.64
CA PHE A 10 12.61 -35.41 1.61
C PHE A 10 11.44 -34.80 0.83
N LEU A 11 10.43 -35.59 0.47
CA LEU A 11 9.21 -35.11 -0.20
C LEU A 11 8.38 -34.18 0.70
N GLU A 12 8.29 -34.49 2.00
CA GLU A 12 7.62 -33.61 2.97
C GLU A 12 8.31 -32.24 3.05
N PHE A 13 9.65 -32.20 3.08
CA PHE A 13 10.41 -30.94 3.06
C PHE A 13 10.36 -30.24 1.69
N ALA A 14 10.14 -30.95 0.59
CA ALA A 14 10.00 -30.39 -0.74
C ALA A 14 8.77 -29.46 -0.87
N LEU A 15 7.79 -29.52 0.03
CA LEU A 15 6.68 -28.56 0.14
C LEU A 15 7.15 -27.13 0.41
N LEU A 16 8.39 -26.94 0.90
CA LEU A 16 8.98 -25.61 1.08
C LEU A 16 9.13 -24.85 -0.26
N TYR A 17 9.31 -25.52 -1.40
CA TYR A 17 9.46 -24.86 -2.69
C TYR A 17 8.19 -24.18 -3.18
N PRO A 18 7.03 -24.86 -3.27
CA PRO A 18 5.78 -24.17 -3.61
C PRO A 18 5.40 -23.12 -2.55
N GLY A 19 5.72 -23.34 -1.27
CA GLY A 19 5.52 -22.34 -0.22
C GLY A 19 6.36 -21.08 -0.43
N ALA A 20 7.65 -21.23 -0.72
CA ALA A 20 8.53 -20.11 -1.06
C ALA A 20 8.05 -19.37 -2.33
N TYR A 21 7.59 -20.11 -3.33
CA TYR A 21 7.02 -19.52 -4.54
C TYR A 21 5.77 -18.68 -4.24
N LEU A 22 4.84 -19.18 -3.43
CA LEU A 22 3.64 -18.45 -3.02
C LEU A 22 3.96 -17.14 -2.28
N CYS A 23 5.03 -17.11 -1.48
CA CYS A 23 5.50 -15.92 -0.80
C CYS A 23 6.20 -14.92 -1.75
N LEU A 24 7.00 -15.44 -2.70
CA LEU A 24 7.84 -14.60 -3.57
C LEU A 24 7.09 -14.05 -4.78
N ALA A 25 6.10 -14.77 -5.30
CA ALA A 25 5.39 -14.38 -6.52
C ALA A 25 4.70 -13.00 -6.39
N PRO A 26 3.99 -12.66 -5.28
CA PRO A 26 3.41 -11.34 -5.09
C PRO A 26 4.45 -10.23 -4.89
N LEU A 27 5.64 -10.58 -4.38
CA LEU A 27 6.72 -9.62 -4.10
C LEU A 27 7.62 -9.36 -5.31
N ARG A 28 7.35 -9.96 -6.46
CA ARG A 28 8.24 -9.94 -7.63
C ARG A 28 8.75 -8.54 -8.01
N GLU A 29 7.90 -7.52 -7.92
CA GLU A 29 8.24 -6.13 -8.28
C GLU A 29 9.05 -5.42 -7.18
N HIS A 30 9.00 -5.91 -5.94
CA HIS A 30 9.72 -5.35 -4.80
C HIS A 30 11.02 -6.10 -4.47
N LEU A 31 11.36 -7.13 -5.25
CA LEU A 31 12.57 -7.92 -5.04
C LEU A 31 13.80 -7.15 -5.51
N THR A 32 14.67 -6.78 -4.59
CA THR A 32 15.93 -6.06 -4.86
C THR A 32 17.11 -7.00 -5.12
N ALA A 33 16.95 -8.29 -4.76
CA ALA A 33 18.02 -9.28 -4.88
C ALA A 33 18.22 -9.75 -6.33
N PRO A 34 19.48 -9.90 -6.82
CA PRO A 34 19.77 -10.41 -8.14
C PRO A 34 19.34 -11.89 -8.28
N ARG A 35 18.99 -12.32 -9.48
CA ARG A 35 18.52 -13.70 -9.77
C ARG A 35 19.47 -14.79 -9.23
N ARG A 36 20.78 -14.51 -9.18
CA ARG A 36 21.79 -15.46 -8.66
C ARG A 36 21.58 -15.77 -7.17
N THR A 37 21.12 -14.81 -6.37
CA THR A 37 20.87 -15.04 -4.94
C THR A 37 19.70 -16.00 -4.71
N PHE A 38 18.69 -15.99 -5.57
CA PHE A 38 17.59 -16.96 -5.50
C PHE A 38 18.06 -18.38 -5.84
N GLY A 39 18.95 -18.52 -6.81
CA GLY A 39 19.57 -19.83 -7.11
C GLY A 39 20.40 -20.37 -5.94
N ILE A 40 21.20 -19.51 -5.29
CA ILE A 40 21.97 -19.88 -4.11
C ILE A 40 21.05 -20.24 -2.94
N ALA A 41 20.00 -19.45 -2.70
CA ALA A 41 19.03 -19.70 -1.64
C ALA A 41 18.28 -21.04 -1.88
N ALA A 42 17.85 -21.31 -3.10
CA ALA A 42 17.23 -22.60 -3.46
C ALA A 42 18.18 -23.78 -3.23
N GLY A 43 19.46 -23.65 -3.62
CA GLY A 43 20.48 -24.66 -3.36
C GLY A 43 20.69 -24.90 -1.85
N LEU A 44 20.73 -23.84 -1.06
CA LEU A 44 20.89 -23.91 0.39
C LEU A 44 19.65 -24.58 1.05
N VAL A 45 18.45 -24.21 0.63
CA VAL A 45 17.21 -24.88 1.07
C VAL A 45 17.23 -26.37 0.72
N THR A 46 17.72 -26.74 -0.48
CA THR A 46 17.85 -28.16 -0.87
C THR A 46 18.78 -28.91 0.08
N VAL A 47 19.94 -28.34 0.39
CA VAL A 47 20.90 -28.93 1.32
C VAL A 47 20.27 -29.10 2.71
N ILE A 48 19.56 -28.08 3.21
CA ILE A 48 18.85 -28.15 4.51
C ILE A 48 17.78 -29.26 4.45
N CYS A 49 16.99 -29.36 3.39
CA CYS A 49 15.99 -30.40 3.23
C CYS A 49 16.60 -31.79 3.27
N VAL A 50 17.73 -32.01 2.58
CA VAL A 50 18.47 -33.29 2.56
C VAL A 50 18.99 -33.65 3.96
N VAL A 51 19.60 -32.68 4.65
CA VAL A 51 20.14 -32.89 6.00
C VAL A 51 19.02 -33.20 6.99
N CYS A 52 17.94 -32.40 6.98
CA CYS A 52 16.79 -32.60 7.88
C CYS A 52 16.08 -33.94 7.59
N ALA A 53 15.92 -34.30 6.32
CA ALA A 53 15.36 -35.61 5.95
C ALA A 53 16.25 -36.77 6.45
N GLY A 54 17.57 -36.62 6.37
CA GLY A 54 18.52 -37.58 6.92
C GLY A 54 18.39 -37.72 8.45
N VAL A 55 18.35 -36.60 9.15
CA VAL A 55 18.18 -36.56 10.62
C VAL A 55 16.85 -37.19 11.02
N CYS A 56 15.72 -36.81 10.38
CA CYS A 56 14.41 -37.40 10.64
C CYS A 56 14.39 -38.92 10.40
N SER A 57 15.06 -39.39 9.34
CA SER A 57 15.10 -40.80 9.02
C SER A 57 15.95 -41.64 9.96
N VAL A 58 16.94 -41.04 10.62
CA VAL A 58 17.81 -41.70 11.59
C VAL A 58 17.21 -41.69 13.01
N LEU A 59 16.64 -40.53 13.40
CA LEU A 59 16.08 -40.32 14.76
C LEU A 59 14.60 -40.73 14.87
N GLU A 60 13.96 -41.09 13.76
CA GLU A 60 12.51 -41.38 13.68
C GLU A 60 11.61 -40.27 14.24
N VAL A 61 12.09 -38.99 14.12
CA VAL A 61 11.38 -37.81 14.60
C VAL A 61 10.49 -37.26 13.48
N PRO A 62 9.25 -36.86 13.76
CA PRO A 62 8.36 -36.25 12.76
C PRO A 62 8.93 -34.98 12.14
N SER A 63 8.78 -34.80 10.84
CA SER A 63 9.27 -33.64 10.05
C SER A 63 8.77 -32.27 10.58
N ASN A 64 7.59 -32.26 11.20
CA ASN A 64 6.96 -31.02 11.71
C ASN A 64 7.81 -30.26 12.74
N TYR A 65 8.67 -30.94 13.49
CA TYR A 65 9.57 -30.30 14.45
C TYR A 65 10.65 -29.45 13.77
N PHE A 66 11.04 -29.81 12.55
CA PHE A 66 12.06 -29.07 11.79
C PHE A 66 11.44 -28.08 10.80
N LEU A 67 10.25 -28.34 10.29
CA LEU A 67 9.56 -27.46 9.33
C LEU A 67 9.31 -26.07 9.91
N LEU A 68 8.83 -25.97 11.13
CA LEU A 68 8.50 -24.68 11.77
C LEU A 68 9.74 -23.78 11.99
N PRO A 69 10.87 -24.26 12.58
CA PRO A 69 12.09 -23.48 12.65
C PRO A 69 12.63 -23.06 11.26
N ILE A 70 12.60 -23.97 10.28
CA ILE A 70 13.05 -23.66 8.91
C ILE A 70 12.20 -22.55 8.30
N LEU A 71 10.89 -22.63 8.46
CA LEU A 71 9.97 -21.59 7.98
C LEU A 71 10.24 -20.23 8.62
N ILE A 72 10.49 -20.17 9.93
CA ILE A 72 10.82 -18.94 10.65
C ILE A 72 12.13 -18.34 10.12
N VAL A 73 13.17 -19.15 9.97
CA VAL A 73 14.46 -18.73 9.45
C VAL A 73 14.33 -18.25 8.00
N ALA A 74 13.61 -18.99 7.16
CA ALA A 74 13.34 -18.64 5.78
C ALA A 74 12.58 -17.30 5.68
N PHE A 75 11.59 -17.07 6.55
CA PHE A 75 10.87 -15.81 6.64
C PHE A 75 11.79 -14.62 6.93
N TRP A 76 12.67 -14.74 7.94
CA TRP A 76 13.61 -13.68 8.30
C TRP A 76 14.65 -13.41 7.22
N LEU A 77 15.19 -14.47 6.58
CA LEU A 77 16.14 -14.35 5.46
C LEU A 77 15.50 -13.68 4.25
N LEU A 78 14.28 -14.10 3.89
CA LEU A 78 13.52 -13.52 2.80
C LEU A 78 13.35 -12.03 3.01
N ARG A 79 12.88 -11.64 4.18
CA ARG A 79 12.66 -10.24 4.51
C ARG A 79 13.94 -9.42 4.48
N TRP A 80 14.99 -9.90 5.18
CA TRP A 80 16.22 -9.13 5.32
C TRP A 80 16.96 -8.94 4.01
N ARG A 81 16.95 -9.96 3.15
CA ARG A 81 17.80 -9.97 1.94
C ARG A 81 17.04 -9.71 0.65
N ALA A 82 15.82 -10.18 0.49
CA ALA A 82 15.12 -10.16 -0.77
C ALA A 82 14.17 -8.96 -0.93
N ALA A 83 13.49 -8.54 0.13
CA ALA A 83 12.50 -7.47 0.08
C ALA A 83 12.60 -6.51 1.28
N PRO A 84 13.71 -5.76 1.45
CA PRO A 84 13.91 -4.88 2.60
C PRO A 84 12.92 -3.69 2.64
N GLY A 85 12.35 -3.32 1.50
CA GLY A 85 11.38 -2.22 1.39
C GLY A 85 9.93 -2.58 1.78
N VAL A 86 9.63 -3.86 1.99
CA VAL A 86 8.30 -4.33 2.35
C VAL A 86 8.14 -4.39 3.88
N SER A 87 6.97 -4.01 4.42
CA SER A 87 6.76 -4.02 5.88
C SER A 87 6.76 -5.44 6.45
N VAL A 88 7.04 -5.54 7.78
CA VAL A 88 7.01 -6.84 8.51
C VAL A 88 5.64 -7.49 8.39
N THR A 89 4.60 -6.68 8.58
CA THR A 89 3.20 -7.12 8.60
C THR A 89 2.73 -7.64 7.25
N GLN A 90 3.14 -6.99 6.15
CA GLN A 90 2.88 -7.44 4.78
C GLN A 90 3.54 -8.80 4.50
N THR A 91 4.82 -8.93 4.85
CA THR A 91 5.54 -10.20 4.70
C THR A 91 4.96 -11.31 5.58
N ALA A 92 4.55 -10.98 6.82
CA ALA A 92 3.89 -11.92 7.74
C ALA A 92 2.55 -12.40 7.18
N PHE A 93 1.77 -11.50 6.57
CA PHE A 93 0.51 -11.86 5.91
C PHE A 93 0.72 -12.85 4.78
N LEU A 94 1.66 -12.57 3.85
CA LEU A 94 1.95 -13.48 2.73
C LEU A 94 2.41 -14.86 3.22
N PHE A 95 3.28 -14.86 4.23
CA PHE A 95 3.77 -16.08 4.82
C PHE A 95 2.66 -16.90 5.46
N ALA A 96 1.75 -16.25 6.20
CA ALA A 96 0.61 -16.88 6.81
C ALA A 96 -0.36 -17.46 5.76
N VAL A 97 -0.64 -16.73 4.67
CA VAL A 97 -1.46 -17.22 3.56
C VAL A 97 -0.81 -18.44 2.89
N ALA A 98 0.49 -18.42 2.63
CA ALA A 98 1.22 -19.54 2.09
C ALA A 98 1.16 -20.76 3.02
N ALA A 99 1.30 -20.54 4.34
CA ALA A 99 1.20 -21.61 5.34
C ALA A 99 -0.19 -22.27 5.36
N VAL A 100 -1.26 -21.46 5.26
CA VAL A 100 -2.63 -21.98 5.14
C VAL A 100 -2.78 -22.81 3.88
N MET A 101 -2.31 -22.32 2.74
CA MET A 101 -2.38 -23.04 1.45
C MET A 101 -1.67 -24.39 1.53
N LEU A 102 -0.48 -24.44 2.12
CA LEU A 102 0.27 -25.69 2.31
C LEU A 102 -0.42 -26.65 3.30
N ALA A 103 -0.96 -26.14 4.41
CA ALA A 103 -1.70 -26.93 5.39
C ALA A 103 -2.95 -27.57 4.77
N VAL A 104 -3.67 -26.81 3.93
CA VAL A 104 -4.81 -27.31 3.16
C VAL A 104 -4.40 -28.43 2.20
N CYS A 105 -3.30 -28.26 1.45
CA CYS A 105 -2.78 -29.29 0.55
C CYS A 105 -2.42 -30.57 1.31
N SER A 106 -1.76 -30.45 2.46
CA SER A 106 -1.37 -31.58 3.29
C SER A 106 -2.58 -32.31 3.87
N LEU A 107 -3.59 -31.58 4.34
CA LEU A 107 -4.82 -32.18 4.85
C LEU A 107 -5.61 -32.90 3.76
N LEU A 108 -5.74 -32.27 2.58
CA LEU A 108 -6.43 -32.88 1.44
C LEU A 108 -5.69 -34.12 0.95
N ALA A 109 -4.36 -34.10 0.89
CA ALA A 109 -3.54 -35.24 0.54
C ALA A 109 -3.73 -36.41 1.50
N ALA A 110 -3.77 -36.12 2.83
CA ALA A 110 -4.03 -37.13 3.83
C ALA A 110 -5.41 -37.79 3.67
N VAL A 111 -6.44 -37.01 3.37
CA VAL A 111 -7.81 -37.51 3.11
C VAL A 111 -7.87 -38.36 1.84
N LEU A 112 -7.23 -37.92 0.75
CA LEU A 112 -7.22 -38.66 -0.52
C LEU A 112 -6.47 -40.00 -0.39
N ASN A 113 -5.32 -40.01 0.30
CA ASN A 113 -4.53 -41.21 0.49
C ASN A 113 -5.23 -42.19 1.43
N ALA A 114 -5.87 -41.74 2.49
CA ALA A 114 -6.62 -42.59 3.41
C ALA A 114 -7.78 -43.34 2.70
N ARG A 115 -8.37 -42.76 1.66
CA ARG A 115 -9.38 -43.42 0.85
C ARG A 115 -8.81 -44.42 -0.14
N ALA A 116 -7.63 -44.16 -0.69
CA ALA A 116 -7.01 -45.03 -1.68
C ALA A 116 -6.47 -46.33 -1.06
N GLU A 117 -6.03 -46.28 0.20
CA GLU A 117 -5.39 -47.41 0.89
C GLU A 117 -6.25 -47.88 2.09
N THR A 118 -7.34 -48.60 1.79
CA THR A 118 -8.32 -49.11 2.77
C THR A 118 -7.78 -50.12 3.77
N GLY A 119 -6.47 -50.41 3.84
CA GLY A 119 -5.87 -51.37 4.73
C GLY A 119 -4.66 -50.92 5.56
N ASN A 120 -4.18 -49.68 5.38
CA ASN A 120 -2.93 -49.25 5.96
C ASN A 120 -3.12 -48.12 7.00
N HIS A 121 -2.82 -48.38 8.26
CA HIS A 121 -3.07 -47.47 9.39
C HIS A 121 -2.11 -46.26 9.45
N GLU A 122 -1.09 -46.19 8.60
CA GLU A 122 -0.08 -45.12 8.57
C GLU A 122 -0.22 -44.16 7.37
N ALA A 123 -1.43 -43.98 6.85
CA ALA A 123 -1.68 -43.21 5.63
C ALA A 123 -1.12 -41.77 5.64
N VAL A 124 -1.12 -41.14 6.80
CA VAL A 124 -0.60 -39.73 6.96
C VAL A 124 0.93 -39.65 6.84
N SER A 125 1.61 -40.79 7.06
CA SER A 125 3.07 -40.85 7.07
C SER A 125 3.68 -41.55 5.85
N LEU A 126 2.86 -41.95 4.87
CA LEU A 126 3.32 -42.63 3.66
C LEU A 126 3.91 -41.67 2.61
N ALA A 127 4.84 -42.18 1.83
CA ALA A 127 5.45 -41.42 0.74
C ALA A 127 4.40 -40.97 -0.31
N SER A 128 3.35 -41.75 -0.52
CA SER A 128 2.21 -41.43 -1.37
C SER A 128 1.49 -40.16 -0.94
N THR A 129 1.27 -39.98 0.37
CA THR A 129 0.67 -38.75 0.91
C THR A 129 1.55 -37.54 0.61
N ALA A 130 2.86 -37.65 0.79
CA ALA A 130 3.79 -36.56 0.51
C ALA A 130 3.83 -36.21 -1.01
N VAL A 131 3.77 -37.18 -1.88
CA VAL A 131 3.69 -36.95 -3.33
C VAL A 131 2.38 -36.26 -3.72
N ILE A 132 1.24 -36.70 -3.18
CA ILE A 132 -0.07 -36.09 -3.42
C ILE A 132 -0.07 -34.65 -2.90
N ALA A 133 0.44 -34.39 -1.71
CA ALA A 133 0.53 -33.06 -1.14
C ALA A 133 1.39 -32.13 -2.01
N LEU A 134 2.53 -32.61 -2.49
CA LEU A 134 3.41 -31.85 -3.39
C LEU A 134 2.70 -31.54 -4.71
N ALA A 135 2.06 -32.54 -5.33
CA ALA A 135 1.32 -32.34 -6.57
C ALA A 135 0.18 -31.29 -6.40
N LEU A 136 -0.61 -31.43 -5.33
CA LEU A 136 -1.67 -30.49 -5.02
C LEU A 136 -1.12 -29.08 -4.76
N SER A 137 -0.01 -28.96 -4.06
CA SER A 137 0.61 -27.66 -3.78
C SER A 137 1.12 -26.97 -5.04
N VAL A 138 1.65 -27.72 -6.01
CA VAL A 138 2.05 -27.20 -7.34
C VAL A 138 0.84 -26.74 -8.13
N VAL A 139 -0.24 -27.55 -8.17
CA VAL A 139 -1.48 -27.19 -8.85
C VAL A 139 -2.10 -25.92 -8.22
N LEU A 140 -2.19 -25.89 -6.89
CA LEU A 140 -2.76 -24.75 -6.18
C LEU A 140 -1.93 -23.48 -6.35
N SER A 141 -0.59 -23.59 -6.29
CA SER A 141 0.30 -22.44 -6.54
C SER A 141 0.19 -21.93 -7.98
N THR A 142 -0.05 -22.82 -8.94
CA THR A 142 -0.30 -22.43 -10.34
C THR A 142 -1.63 -21.67 -10.46
N ILE A 143 -2.71 -22.18 -9.87
CA ILE A 143 -4.01 -21.50 -9.83
C ILE A 143 -3.87 -20.13 -9.15
N PHE A 144 -3.18 -20.08 -8.02
CA PHE A 144 -2.94 -18.83 -7.28
C PHE A 144 -2.18 -17.80 -8.13
N THR A 145 -1.23 -18.24 -8.94
CA THR A 145 -0.47 -17.37 -9.85
C THR A 145 -1.38 -16.65 -10.85
N PHE A 146 -2.32 -17.37 -11.43
CA PHE A 146 -3.23 -16.80 -12.43
C PHE A 146 -4.36 -15.96 -11.83
N THR A 147 -4.74 -16.20 -10.58
CA THR A 147 -5.89 -15.55 -9.93
C THR A 147 -5.49 -14.47 -8.95
N ALA A 148 -4.72 -14.79 -7.93
CA ALA A 148 -4.51 -13.96 -6.77
C ALA A 148 -3.17 -13.20 -6.76
N VAL A 149 -2.13 -13.66 -7.47
CA VAL A 149 -0.81 -12.99 -7.46
C VAL A 149 -0.91 -11.56 -7.97
N ARG A 150 -1.71 -11.32 -9.02
CA ARG A 150 -1.87 -9.98 -9.58
C ARG A 150 -2.54 -9.03 -8.59
N TRP A 151 -3.55 -9.50 -7.87
CA TRP A 151 -4.26 -8.70 -6.86
C TRP A 151 -3.39 -8.42 -5.63
N SER A 152 -2.68 -9.46 -5.15
CA SER A 152 -1.79 -9.33 -4.00
C SER A 152 -0.56 -8.45 -4.30
N ALA A 153 0.02 -8.55 -5.49
CA ALA A 153 1.13 -7.69 -5.92
C ALA A 153 0.69 -6.21 -5.99
N TRP A 154 -0.47 -5.94 -6.59
CA TRP A 154 -1.02 -4.60 -6.63
C TRP A 154 -1.31 -4.06 -5.22
N LEU A 155 -1.93 -4.89 -4.35
CA LEU A 155 -2.24 -4.52 -2.98
C LEU A 155 -0.98 -4.16 -2.17
N LEU A 156 0.11 -4.88 -2.37
CA LEU A 156 1.40 -4.62 -1.72
C LEU A 156 2.08 -3.35 -2.23
N GLY A 157 1.93 -3.04 -3.53
CA GLY A 157 2.57 -1.89 -4.17
C GLY A 157 1.85 -0.57 -3.90
N GLU A 158 0.53 -0.55 -3.96
CA GLU A 158 -0.26 0.68 -3.89
C GLU A 158 -0.75 1.00 -2.47
N TYR A 159 -0.98 -0.01 -1.63
CA TYR A 159 -1.56 0.20 -0.32
C TYR A 159 -0.53 0.14 0.81
N HIS A 160 -0.12 1.32 1.31
CA HIS A 160 0.91 1.49 2.34
C HIS A 160 0.36 1.69 3.76
N GLY A 161 -0.93 1.50 3.99
CA GLY A 161 -1.56 1.67 5.31
C GLY A 161 -1.10 0.63 6.33
N GLU A 162 -0.15 0.95 7.21
CA GLU A 162 0.36 0.01 8.22
C GLU A 162 -0.72 -0.53 9.15
N ALA A 163 -1.68 0.29 9.57
CA ALA A 163 -2.78 -0.13 10.46
C ALA A 163 -3.63 -1.26 9.85
N PHE A 164 -3.86 -1.23 8.55
CA PHE A 164 -4.56 -2.28 7.83
C PHE A 164 -3.79 -3.61 7.88
N TRP A 165 -2.50 -3.57 7.57
CA TRP A 165 -1.66 -4.77 7.57
C TRP A 165 -1.49 -5.37 8.97
N GLN A 166 -1.45 -4.52 10.01
CA GLN A 166 -1.41 -4.96 11.41
C GLN A 166 -2.67 -5.73 11.81
N SER A 167 -3.82 -5.37 11.29
CA SER A 167 -5.09 -6.07 11.54
C SER A 167 -5.31 -7.28 10.63
N ALA A 168 -4.71 -7.29 9.44
CA ALA A 168 -4.95 -8.31 8.43
C ALA A 168 -4.10 -9.59 8.62
N TRP A 169 -2.81 -9.47 9.01
CA TRP A 169 -1.90 -10.62 9.09
C TRP A 169 -2.26 -11.66 10.18
N PRO A 170 -2.86 -11.31 11.35
CA PRO A 170 -3.16 -12.29 12.37
C PRO A 170 -4.24 -13.29 11.94
N LEU A 171 -5.18 -12.88 11.10
CA LEU A 171 -6.28 -13.75 10.64
C LEU A 171 -5.79 -15.02 9.95
N PRO A 172 -5.01 -14.95 8.86
CA PRO A 172 -4.49 -16.15 8.22
C PRO A 172 -3.47 -16.88 9.11
N ALA A 173 -2.74 -16.20 10.01
CA ALA A 173 -1.80 -16.84 10.92
C ALA A 173 -2.50 -17.72 11.97
N ILE A 174 -3.56 -17.20 12.60
CA ILE A 174 -4.38 -17.98 13.55
C ILE A 174 -5.02 -19.16 12.83
N TYR A 175 -5.48 -18.93 11.59
CA TYR A 175 -6.11 -19.97 10.81
C TYR A 175 -5.12 -21.05 10.36
N ALA A 176 -3.89 -20.71 9.99
CA ALA A 176 -2.82 -21.66 9.70
C ALA A 176 -2.52 -22.53 10.96
N ALA A 177 -2.38 -21.87 12.12
CA ALA A 177 -2.15 -22.58 13.39
C ALA A 177 -3.29 -23.54 13.71
N PHE A 178 -4.54 -23.15 13.50
CA PHE A 178 -5.71 -23.99 13.67
C PHE A 178 -5.69 -25.21 12.76
N LEU A 179 -5.41 -25.05 11.46
CA LEU A 179 -5.32 -26.16 10.50
C LEU A 179 -4.20 -27.14 10.86
N ILE A 180 -3.03 -26.62 11.26
CA ILE A 180 -1.90 -27.46 11.69
C ILE A 180 -2.26 -28.25 12.96
N PHE A 181 -2.98 -27.61 13.90
CA PHE A 181 -3.46 -28.28 15.10
C PHE A 181 -4.49 -29.38 14.82
N CYS A 182 -5.41 -29.12 13.87
CA CYS A 182 -6.45 -30.07 13.45
C CYS A 182 -5.92 -31.19 12.55
N MET A 183 -4.65 -31.16 12.16
CA MET A 183 -4.08 -32.18 11.27
C MET A 183 -4.07 -33.56 11.95
N PRO A 184 -4.77 -34.55 11.42
CA PRO A 184 -4.86 -35.86 12.03
C PRO A 184 -3.49 -36.55 12.00
N ARG A 185 -3.12 -37.12 13.15
CA ARG A 185 -1.87 -37.89 13.29
C ARG A 185 -2.03 -39.37 12.93
N ASP A 186 -3.26 -39.86 12.97
CA ASP A 186 -3.60 -41.25 12.73
C ASP A 186 -4.62 -41.37 11.60
N SER A 187 -4.36 -42.27 10.64
CA SER A 187 -5.24 -42.55 9.50
C SER A 187 -6.58 -43.17 9.90
N ALA A 188 -6.61 -43.90 11.00
CA ALA A 188 -7.85 -44.50 11.50
C ALA A 188 -8.92 -43.43 11.80
N ILE A 189 -8.49 -42.25 12.24
CA ILE A 189 -9.38 -41.10 12.53
C ILE A 189 -9.97 -40.56 11.23
N ILE A 190 -9.20 -40.52 10.14
CA ILE A 190 -9.65 -40.00 8.84
C ILE A 190 -10.66 -40.93 8.18
N LEU A 191 -10.53 -42.26 8.38
CA LEU A 191 -11.42 -43.26 7.81
C LEU A 191 -12.86 -43.20 8.37
N ILE A 192 -13.09 -42.51 9.49
CA ILE A 192 -14.45 -42.27 9.98
C ILE A 192 -15.14 -41.26 9.03
N ASN A 193 -16.15 -41.74 8.27
CA ASN A 193 -16.84 -40.99 7.24
C ASN A 193 -17.27 -39.57 7.67
N ARG A 194 -17.73 -39.41 8.89
CA ARG A 194 -18.12 -38.06 9.41
C ARG A 194 -16.93 -37.11 9.54
N ILE A 195 -15.77 -37.57 10.06
CA ILE A 195 -14.57 -36.76 10.23
C ILE A 195 -14.01 -36.38 8.88
N MET A 196 -13.99 -37.30 7.92
CA MET A 196 -13.55 -37.02 6.57
C MET A 196 -14.41 -35.96 5.87
N ILE A 197 -15.74 -36.06 5.99
CA ILE A 197 -16.65 -35.05 5.43
C ILE A 197 -16.39 -33.70 6.07
N ILE A 198 -16.23 -33.64 7.39
CA ILE A 198 -15.92 -32.41 8.11
C ILE A 198 -14.57 -31.84 7.66
N ALA A 199 -13.53 -32.67 7.48
CA ALA A 199 -12.23 -32.22 6.99
C ALA A 199 -12.31 -31.63 5.58
N VAL A 200 -13.00 -32.29 4.65
CA VAL A 200 -13.19 -31.80 3.27
C VAL A 200 -13.99 -30.50 3.25
N LEU A 201 -15.05 -30.41 4.05
CA LEU A 201 -15.82 -29.17 4.18
C LEU A 201 -14.98 -28.05 4.78
N ALA A 202 -14.21 -28.33 5.84
CA ALA A 202 -13.31 -27.34 6.44
C ALA A 202 -12.29 -26.81 5.45
N VAL A 203 -11.66 -27.69 4.65
CA VAL A 203 -10.73 -27.33 3.57
C VAL A 203 -11.42 -26.45 2.53
N SER A 204 -12.59 -26.83 2.07
CA SER A 204 -13.33 -26.12 1.02
C SER A 204 -13.75 -24.72 1.50
N ILE A 205 -14.29 -24.63 2.71
CA ILE A 205 -14.66 -23.35 3.35
C ILE A 205 -13.43 -22.46 3.53
N SER A 206 -12.29 -23.05 3.87
CA SER A 206 -11.02 -22.36 4.07
C SER A 206 -10.50 -21.72 2.78
N LEU A 207 -10.46 -22.48 1.72
CA LEU A 207 -10.02 -21.99 0.40
C LEU A 207 -10.93 -20.88 -0.09
N LEU A 208 -12.25 -21.07 0.05
CA LEU A 208 -13.22 -20.03 -0.29
C LEU A 208 -13.06 -18.80 0.58
N GLY A 209 -12.87 -18.98 1.89
CA GLY A 209 -12.69 -17.88 2.84
C GLY A 209 -11.45 -17.06 2.55
N ILE A 210 -10.30 -17.69 2.24
CA ILE A 210 -9.07 -16.98 1.85
C ILE A 210 -9.27 -16.22 0.54
N PHE A 211 -9.90 -16.85 -0.45
CA PHE A 211 -10.17 -16.21 -1.72
C PHE A 211 -11.07 -14.98 -1.56
N LEU A 212 -12.16 -15.11 -0.79
CA LEU A 212 -13.06 -14.00 -0.49
C LEU A 212 -12.35 -12.89 0.31
N LEU A 213 -11.52 -13.25 1.30
CA LEU A 213 -10.75 -12.28 2.07
C LEU A 213 -9.80 -11.48 1.17
N LEU A 214 -9.04 -12.15 0.32
CA LEU A 214 -8.14 -11.48 -0.62
C LEU A 214 -8.90 -10.60 -1.62
N TYR A 215 -10.05 -11.06 -2.09
CA TYR A 215 -10.90 -10.31 -3.00
C TYR A 215 -11.49 -9.05 -2.33
N GLU A 216 -12.03 -9.17 -1.11
CA GLU A 216 -12.57 -8.02 -0.37
C GLU A 216 -11.45 -7.03 0.02
N MET A 217 -10.28 -7.52 0.42
CA MET A 217 -9.12 -6.66 0.67
C MET A 217 -8.73 -5.87 -0.58
N TYR A 218 -8.66 -6.53 -1.73
CA TYR A 218 -8.38 -5.88 -3.01
C TYR A 218 -9.45 -4.83 -3.35
N ARG A 219 -10.72 -5.17 -3.19
CA ARG A 219 -11.85 -4.28 -3.48
C ARG A 219 -11.85 -3.03 -2.61
N VAL A 220 -11.67 -3.19 -1.29
CA VAL A 220 -11.59 -2.07 -0.34
C VAL A 220 -10.39 -1.16 -0.64
N ALA A 221 -9.23 -1.74 -0.93
CA ALA A 221 -8.06 -0.98 -1.29
C ALA A 221 -8.23 -0.20 -2.60
N MET A 222 -8.88 -0.78 -3.61
CA MET A 222 -9.22 -0.10 -4.88
C MET A 222 -10.18 1.06 -4.67
N GLU A 223 -11.22 0.88 -3.86
CA GLU A 223 -12.16 1.95 -3.52
C GLU A 223 -11.46 3.09 -2.78
N TYR A 224 -10.60 2.77 -1.81
CA TYR A 224 -9.84 3.76 -1.06
C TYR A 224 -8.90 4.58 -1.97
N THR A 225 -8.12 3.92 -2.83
CA THR A 225 -7.22 4.62 -3.78
C THR A 225 -8.00 5.49 -4.77
N ARG A 226 -9.13 5.00 -5.26
CA ARG A 226 -10.02 5.76 -6.13
C ARG A 226 -10.57 7.01 -5.45
N ASN A 227 -11.06 6.88 -4.22
CA ASN A 227 -11.59 8.01 -3.46
C ASN A 227 -10.50 9.04 -3.16
N THR A 228 -9.32 8.60 -2.73
CA THR A 228 -8.18 9.50 -2.48
C THR A 228 -7.75 10.25 -3.75
N ARG A 229 -7.81 9.60 -4.91
CA ARG A 229 -7.52 10.25 -6.19
C ARG A 229 -8.58 11.28 -6.55
N LEU A 230 -9.87 10.95 -6.41
CA LEU A 230 -10.98 11.88 -6.65
C LEU A 230 -10.90 13.10 -5.71
N ASP A 231 -10.55 12.90 -4.45
CA ASP A 231 -10.37 14.00 -3.50
C ASP A 231 -9.25 14.93 -3.90
N ARG A 232 -8.12 14.40 -4.38
CA ARG A 232 -7.02 15.21 -4.92
C ARG A 232 -7.43 15.98 -6.17
N GLU A 233 -8.13 15.35 -7.10
CA GLU A 233 -8.63 16.01 -8.31
C GLU A 233 -9.61 17.13 -7.94
N ASN A 234 -10.52 16.91 -7.00
CA ASN A 234 -11.44 17.92 -6.49
C ASN A 234 -10.72 19.10 -5.83
N GLN A 235 -9.68 18.83 -5.03
CA GLN A 235 -8.86 19.88 -4.44
C GLN A 235 -8.13 20.73 -5.50
N LEU A 236 -7.58 20.09 -6.53
CA LEU A 236 -6.94 20.81 -7.65
C LEU A 236 -7.94 21.69 -8.39
N LEU A 237 -9.12 21.17 -8.72
CA LEU A 237 -10.20 21.92 -9.37
C LEU A 237 -10.67 23.10 -8.50
N ALA A 238 -10.75 22.92 -7.18
CA ALA A 238 -11.10 24.01 -6.26
C ALA A 238 -10.05 25.13 -6.26
N VAL A 239 -8.74 24.78 -6.28
CA VAL A 239 -7.65 25.76 -6.39
C VAL A 239 -7.68 26.48 -7.74
N GLU A 240 -7.89 25.77 -8.84
CA GLU A 240 -8.01 26.39 -10.17
C GLU A 240 -9.22 27.32 -10.25
N SER A 241 -10.37 26.91 -9.76
CA SER A 241 -11.57 27.73 -9.70
C SER A 241 -11.34 29.01 -8.92
N ARG A 242 -10.66 28.93 -7.77
CA ARG A 242 -10.30 30.11 -6.95
C ARG A 242 -9.38 31.07 -7.72
N ARG A 243 -8.34 30.55 -8.36
CA ARG A 243 -7.45 31.37 -9.21
C ARG A 243 -8.19 32.03 -10.34
N TYR A 244 -9.11 31.31 -10.98
CA TYR A 244 -9.93 31.87 -12.05
C TYR A 244 -10.83 33.03 -11.54
N MET A 245 -11.44 32.88 -10.37
CA MET A 245 -12.24 33.95 -9.77
C MET A 245 -11.39 35.16 -9.40
N GLU A 246 -10.20 34.97 -8.85
CA GLU A 246 -9.25 36.04 -8.52
C GLU A 246 -8.81 36.78 -9.81
N LEU A 247 -8.47 36.05 -10.87
CA LEU A 247 -8.10 36.64 -12.14
C LEU A 247 -9.26 37.44 -12.74
N ARG A 248 -10.48 36.91 -12.68
CA ARG A 248 -11.68 37.59 -13.15
C ARG A 248 -11.94 38.88 -12.38
N ALA A 249 -11.85 38.86 -11.07
CA ALA A 249 -11.96 40.03 -10.22
C ALA A 249 -10.91 41.09 -10.58
N TYR A 250 -9.67 40.68 -10.79
CA TYR A 250 -8.59 41.57 -11.24
C TYR A 250 -8.88 42.18 -12.62
N MET A 251 -9.40 41.41 -13.57
CA MET A 251 -9.79 41.89 -14.89
C MET A 251 -10.94 42.89 -14.81
N ASP A 252 -11.94 42.67 -13.97
CA ASP A 252 -13.08 43.56 -13.78
C ASP A 252 -12.63 44.85 -13.10
N GLN A 253 -11.74 44.79 -12.10
CA GLN A 253 -11.11 45.96 -11.49
C GLN A 253 -10.30 46.77 -12.52
N THR A 254 -9.52 46.11 -13.36
CA THR A 254 -8.75 46.76 -14.43
C THR A 254 -9.66 47.44 -15.47
N ARG A 255 -10.83 46.82 -15.76
CA ARG A 255 -11.83 47.39 -16.66
C ARG A 255 -12.48 48.64 -16.08
N SER A 256 -12.79 48.62 -14.76
CA SER A 256 -13.29 49.80 -14.04
C SER A 256 -12.27 50.93 -14.06
N LEU A 257 -11.02 50.67 -13.67
CA LEU A 257 -9.95 51.67 -13.71
C LEU A 257 -9.75 52.30 -15.09
N ARG A 258 -9.86 51.49 -16.13
CA ARG A 258 -9.75 51.96 -17.54
C ARG A 258 -10.92 52.84 -17.92
N HIS A 259 -12.13 52.53 -17.45
CA HIS A 259 -13.31 53.35 -17.66
C HIS A 259 -13.16 54.72 -16.97
N ASP A 260 -12.77 54.70 -15.71
CA ASP A 260 -12.58 55.91 -14.90
C ASP A 260 -11.47 56.80 -15.51
N PHE A 261 -10.37 56.21 -15.96
CA PHE A 261 -9.31 56.94 -16.65
C PHE A 261 -9.79 57.57 -17.95
N ARG A 262 -10.64 56.88 -18.74
CA ARG A 262 -11.24 57.47 -19.96
C ARG A 262 -12.15 58.63 -19.61
N GLN A 263 -12.89 58.55 -18.52
CA GLN A 263 -13.76 59.63 -18.06
C GLN A 263 -12.96 60.88 -17.71
N HIS A 264 -11.84 60.73 -16.96
CA HIS A 264 -10.92 61.81 -16.64
C HIS A 264 -10.32 62.45 -17.90
N LEU A 265 -9.89 61.63 -18.88
CA LEU A 265 -9.37 62.14 -20.13
C LEU A 265 -10.44 62.89 -20.94
N HIS A 266 -11.71 62.46 -20.89
CA HIS A 266 -12.79 63.18 -21.56
C HIS A 266 -13.07 64.55 -20.96
N VAL A 267 -13.04 64.68 -19.61
CA VAL A 267 -13.18 65.92 -18.91
C VAL A 267 -12.01 66.91 -19.25
N ILE A 268 -10.76 66.38 -19.20
CA ILE A 268 -9.57 67.17 -19.54
C ILE A 268 -9.65 67.65 -20.99
N SER A 269 -10.05 66.84 -21.95
CA SER A 269 -10.20 67.20 -23.37
C SER A 269 -11.27 68.30 -23.56
N GLY A 270 -12.42 68.11 -22.90
CA GLY A 270 -13.53 69.07 -22.97
C GLY A 270 -13.15 70.48 -22.42
N LEU A 271 -12.48 70.51 -21.24
CA LEU A 271 -12.00 71.78 -20.65
C LEU A 271 -10.90 72.43 -21.50
N THR A 272 -10.08 71.61 -22.17
CA THR A 272 -9.04 72.14 -23.09
C THR A 272 -9.66 72.71 -24.35
N GLU A 273 -10.66 72.06 -24.95
CA GLU A 273 -11.37 72.51 -26.13
C GLU A 273 -12.20 73.79 -25.88
N ALA A 274 -12.77 73.91 -24.68
CA ALA A 274 -13.50 75.09 -24.23
C ALA A 274 -12.57 76.31 -23.91
N GLY A 275 -11.27 76.08 -23.77
CA GLY A 275 -10.31 77.11 -23.41
C GLY A 275 -10.34 77.50 -21.91
N GLU A 276 -10.98 76.72 -21.05
CA GLU A 276 -11.20 76.99 -19.62
C GLU A 276 -9.97 76.53 -18.80
N LEU A 277 -8.87 77.25 -18.95
CA LEU A 277 -7.55 76.92 -18.36
C LEU A 277 -7.52 76.92 -16.85
N GLU A 278 -8.26 77.78 -16.16
CA GLU A 278 -8.29 77.85 -14.70
C GLU A 278 -9.11 76.70 -14.13
N GLU A 279 -10.19 76.30 -14.75
CA GLU A 279 -10.96 75.13 -14.37
C GLU A 279 -10.19 73.82 -14.61
N LEU A 280 -9.45 73.72 -15.69
CA LEU A 280 -8.55 72.60 -15.98
C LEU A 280 -7.47 72.47 -14.88
N LYS A 281 -6.85 73.58 -14.49
CA LYS A 281 -5.85 73.57 -13.40
C LYS A 281 -6.45 73.13 -12.03
N SER A 282 -7.66 73.62 -11.77
CA SER A 282 -8.37 73.22 -10.54
C SER A 282 -8.68 71.75 -10.55
N TYR A 283 -9.17 71.18 -11.65
CA TYR A 283 -9.48 69.78 -11.80
C TYR A 283 -8.23 68.88 -11.67
N LEU A 284 -7.12 69.28 -12.31
CA LEU A 284 -5.86 68.52 -12.18
C LEU A 284 -5.30 68.53 -10.76
N ARG A 285 -5.39 69.67 -10.06
CA ARG A 285 -4.98 69.74 -8.63
C ARG A 285 -5.83 68.84 -7.75
N GLN A 286 -7.15 68.88 -7.94
CA GLN A 286 -8.05 68.00 -7.20
C GLN A 286 -7.72 66.54 -7.46
N TYR A 287 -7.44 66.15 -8.68
CA TYR A 287 -7.08 64.78 -9.04
C TYR A 287 -5.70 64.35 -8.50
N GLU A 288 -4.73 65.27 -8.49
CA GLU A 288 -3.43 65.08 -7.85
C GLU A 288 -3.58 64.88 -6.34
N ASP A 289 -4.43 65.67 -5.67
CA ASP A 289 -4.69 65.54 -4.25
C ASP A 289 -5.39 64.19 -3.93
N GLU A 290 -6.37 63.75 -4.71
CA GLU A 290 -7.01 62.43 -4.58
C GLU A 290 -6.01 61.29 -4.80
N LEU A 291 -5.04 61.41 -5.69
CA LEU A 291 -3.97 60.42 -5.86
C LEU A 291 -2.96 60.42 -4.73
N ASN A 292 -2.65 61.60 -4.18
CA ASN A 292 -1.71 61.74 -3.07
C ASN A 292 -2.31 61.39 -1.70
N ASP A 293 -3.60 61.63 -1.48
CA ASP A 293 -4.32 61.24 -0.26
C ASP A 293 -4.44 59.71 -0.09
N ALA A 294 -4.23 58.97 -1.19
CA ALA A 294 -4.35 57.53 -1.18
C ALA A 294 -3.19 56.79 -0.50
N ARG A 295 -2.02 57.44 -0.21
CA ARG A 295 -0.91 56.78 0.49
C ARG A 295 0.00 57.72 1.27
N PRO A 296 -0.06 57.73 2.60
CA PRO A 296 1.03 58.32 3.41
C PRO A 296 2.29 57.47 3.19
N THR A 297 3.39 58.12 2.79
CA THR A 297 4.71 57.49 2.70
C THR A 297 5.18 57.16 4.12
N LEU A 298 5.21 55.87 4.46
CA LEU A 298 5.58 55.38 5.78
C LEU A 298 7.10 55.22 5.93
N CYS A 299 7.85 55.11 4.82
CA CYS A 299 9.29 54.93 4.90
C CYS A 299 10.01 55.30 3.58
N ALA A 300 11.31 55.67 3.68
CA ALA A 300 12.13 56.08 2.54
C ALA A 300 12.53 54.90 1.58
N ASN A 301 12.32 53.66 1.97
CA ASN A 301 12.62 52.51 1.11
C ASN A 301 11.37 52.10 0.37
N PRO A 302 11.34 52.16 -1.00
CA PRO A 302 10.13 51.91 -1.79
C PRO A 302 9.52 50.51 -1.61
N ALA A 303 10.35 49.49 -1.41
CA ALA A 303 9.87 48.10 -1.22
C ALA A 303 9.19 47.91 0.16
N VAL A 304 9.78 48.54 1.19
CA VAL A 304 9.23 48.48 2.56
C VAL A 304 8.01 49.38 2.67
N ASP A 305 8.02 50.56 2.02
CA ASP A 305 6.91 51.47 1.96
C ASP A 305 5.68 50.85 1.30
N ALA A 306 5.87 50.17 0.18
CA ALA A 306 4.80 49.45 -0.51
C ALA A 306 4.18 48.34 0.36
N LEU A 307 5.02 47.59 1.08
CA LEU A 307 4.56 46.52 1.98
C LEU A 307 3.83 47.07 3.21
N ALA A 308 4.42 48.06 3.87
CA ALA A 308 3.83 48.72 5.04
C ALA A 308 2.52 49.42 4.70
N GLY A 309 2.47 50.13 3.54
CA GLY A 309 1.26 50.77 3.04
C GLY A 309 0.12 49.80 2.72
N HIS A 310 0.44 48.59 2.22
CA HIS A 310 -0.56 47.54 2.02
C HIS A 310 -1.19 47.11 3.36
N TYR A 311 -0.38 46.82 4.36
CA TYR A 311 -0.89 46.43 5.68
C TYR A 311 -1.60 47.55 6.42
N ASP A 312 -1.16 48.81 6.28
CA ASP A 312 -1.83 49.96 6.83
C ASP A 312 -3.24 50.14 6.24
N SER A 313 -3.35 49.99 4.92
CA SER A 313 -4.64 50.04 4.20
C SER A 313 -5.58 48.94 4.64
N ASP A 314 -5.09 47.68 4.75
CA ASP A 314 -5.89 46.53 5.19
C ASP A 314 -6.35 46.66 6.65
N ALA A 315 -5.48 47.21 7.50
CA ALA A 315 -5.81 47.47 8.90
C ALA A 315 -6.86 48.58 9.06
N ARG A 316 -6.73 49.67 8.31
CA ARG A 316 -7.72 50.77 8.31
C ARG A 316 -9.08 50.26 7.80
N GLN A 317 -9.10 49.45 6.75
CA GLN A 317 -10.33 48.88 6.21
C GLN A 317 -11.04 47.95 7.24
N LYS A 318 -10.26 47.33 8.13
CA LYS A 318 -10.76 46.48 9.23
C LYS A 318 -10.99 47.24 10.54
N GLY A 319 -10.78 48.58 10.57
CA GLY A 319 -10.96 49.42 11.74
C GLY A 319 -9.91 49.18 12.84
N ILE A 320 -8.75 48.64 12.49
CA ILE A 320 -7.67 48.35 13.44
C ILE A 320 -6.69 49.53 13.48
N PRO A 321 -6.48 50.21 14.60
CA PRO A 321 -5.48 51.27 14.72
C PRO A 321 -4.08 50.67 14.68
N VAL A 322 -3.21 51.14 13.77
CA VAL A 322 -1.83 50.67 13.62
C VAL A 322 -0.87 51.83 13.84
N GLU A 323 0.14 51.61 14.66
CA GLU A 323 1.26 52.50 14.86
C GLU A 323 2.51 51.90 14.22
N TRP A 324 3.15 52.67 13.30
CA TRP A 324 4.31 52.20 12.57
C TRP A 324 5.61 52.71 13.20
N LYS A 325 6.52 51.79 13.56
CA LYS A 325 7.88 52.10 13.96
C LYS A 325 8.85 51.36 13.06
N LEU A 326 9.32 52.05 12.01
CA LEU A 326 10.20 51.46 10.99
C LEU A 326 11.63 51.97 11.21
N GLU A 327 12.50 51.12 11.77
CA GLU A 327 13.93 51.35 11.91
C GLU A 327 14.69 50.56 10.84
N LEU A 328 15.07 51.21 9.74
CA LEU A 328 15.80 50.57 8.66
C LEU A 328 17.29 50.94 8.72
N PRO A 329 18.22 49.97 8.54
CA PRO A 329 19.63 50.29 8.45
C PRO A 329 19.88 51.21 7.24
N LYS A 330 20.56 52.33 7.47
CA LYS A 330 21.06 53.18 6.38
C LYS A 330 22.08 52.37 5.59
N ARG A 331 21.77 52.05 4.32
CA ARG A 331 22.76 51.59 3.37
C ARG A 331 23.54 52.74 2.80
#